data_3e8397c26a9f31069bd74d700f259205
#
_entry.id   3e8397c26a9f31069bd74d700f259205
#
_cell.length_a   1.000
_cell.length_b   1.000
_cell.length_c   1.000
_cell.angle_alpha   90.00
_cell.angle_beta   90.00
_cell.angle_gamma   90.00
#
_symmetry.space_group_name_H-M   'P 1'
#
loop_
_entity.id
_entity.type
_entity.pdbx_description
1 polymer ?
#
loop_
_entity_poly.entity_id
_entity_poly.type
_entity_poly.pdbx_seq_one_letter_code
_entity_poly.pdbx_strand_id
1 'polypeptide(L)'
;MSQSILIVGAGLYGAICAYELIRKGYTVTVIDKRNHIGGNLYTRNINGIPVHCYGAHIFHTSDKKIWEYINQFGEFNSFINSPMAKYRNKFYNLPFNMNTFNELWGVTTPDGAKRKIESQKIRYSNPKNLEEKALSMVGNDIYYKLIKEYTEKQWDKKATDLPADIITRIPIRFTYDNNYFNDRYQGIPIKGYTQLFDRMLENCEVKLQTPFTKDMLDQYDLVIYTGPIDEFFDYQFGALEYRSLKFKHFLTDTTNWQGNAVVNYPEKKYQFTRVIEHKHFYQKEYEDCTSVITYEYPVPWTKGRDAYYPIRDSRNSILYDKYLNLARDYPKVIFGGRLGLYRYINMDKTIELALKMIETRFK
;
A
#
# COMPACT_ATOMS: atom_id res chain seq x y z
N MET A 1 4.85 38.73 6.30
CA MET A 1 3.98 37.67 6.85
C MET A 1 4.44 36.35 6.26
N SER A 2 4.47 35.28 7.02
CA SER A 2 4.80 33.95 6.51
C SER A 2 3.67 33.48 5.58
N GLN A 3 4.06 32.88 4.45
CA GLN A 3 3.09 32.38 3.47
C GLN A 3 2.25 31.25 4.09
N SER A 4 0.93 31.32 3.89
CA SER A 4 -0.04 30.37 4.43
C SER A 4 -0.26 29.20 3.46
N ILE A 5 -0.12 27.96 3.94
CA ILE A 5 -0.23 26.75 3.11
C ILE A 5 -1.30 25.84 3.69
N LEU A 6 -2.25 25.45 2.85
CA LEU A 6 -3.20 24.40 3.15
C LEU A 6 -2.71 23.05 2.62
N ILE A 7 -2.71 22.04 3.45
CA ILE A 7 -2.45 20.65 3.04
C ILE A 7 -3.74 19.83 3.18
N VAL A 8 -4.21 19.31 2.07
CA VAL A 8 -5.41 18.48 2.01
C VAL A 8 -5.03 17.00 2.05
N GLY A 9 -5.28 16.37 3.19
CA GLY A 9 -4.96 14.98 3.49
C GLY A 9 -3.83 14.81 4.50
N ALA A 10 -4.15 14.31 5.68
CA ALA A 10 -3.23 14.00 6.79
C ALA A 10 -2.56 12.61 6.66
N GLY A 11 -2.41 12.09 5.44
CA GLY A 11 -1.66 10.87 5.14
C GLY A 11 -0.15 11.12 5.03
N LEU A 12 0.65 10.10 4.71
CA LEU A 12 2.12 10.16 4.75
C LEU A 12 2.69 11.32 3.92
N TYR A 13 2.21 11.52 2.69
CA TYR A 13 2.70 12.60 1.84
C TYR A 13 2.42 13.98 2.46
N GLY A 14 1.17 14.20 2.91
CA GLY A 14 0.77 15.47 3.50
C GLY A 14 1.48 15.77 4.82
N ALA A 15 1.64 14.78 5.69
CA ALA A 15 2.32 14.92 6.96
C ALA A 15 3.81 15.29 6.80
N ILE A 16 4.50 14.66 5.83
CA ILE A 16 5.90 15.03 5.50
C ILE A 16 5.97 16.46 4.97
N CYS A 17 5.07 16.82 4.05
CA CYS A 17 5.02 18.20 3.55
C CYS A 17 4.79 19.21 4.67
N ALA A 18 3.88 18.93 5.60
CA ALA A 18 3.60 19.76 6.76
C ALA A 18 4.86 19.96 7.63
N TYR A 19 5.49 18.84 8.00
CA TYR A 19 6.69 18.84 8.83
C TYR A 19 7.83 19.70 8.22
N GLU A 20 8.14 19.45 6.95
CA GLU A 20 9.25 20.17 6.28
C GLU A 20 8.93 21.65 6.04
N LEU A 21 7.68 21.98 5.72
CA LEU A 21 7.27 23.37 5.51
C LEU A 21 7.29 24.20 6.80
N ILE A 22 6.83 23.63 7.92
CA ILE A 22 6.91 24.29 9.22
C ILE A 22 8.38 24.57 9.59
N ARG A 23 9.28 23.62 9.36
CA ARG A 23 10.72 23.80 9.58
C ARG A 23 11.36 24.89 8.72
N LYS A 24 10.76 25.17 7.57
CA LYS A 24 11.14 26.28 6.69
C LYS A 24 10.47 27.63 7.05
N GLY A 25 9.64 27.67 8.09
CA GLY A 25 9.00 28.89 8.58
C GLY A 25 7.66 29.24 7.91
N TYR A 26 7.04 28.31 7.18
CA TYR A 26 5.70 28.50 6.63
C TYR A 26 4.62 28.28 7.68
N THR A 27 3.48 28.95 7.53
CA THR A 27 2.28 28.70 8.32
C THR A 27 1.46 27.61 7.63
N VAL A 28 1.28 26.46 8.28
CA VAL A 28 0.67 25.28 7.67
C VAL A 28 -0.59 24.87 8.43
N THR A 29 -1.69 24.69 7.69
CA THR A 29 -2.91 24.04 8.17
C THR A 29 -3.10 22.74 7.40
N VAL A 30 -3.34 21.63 8.11
CA VAL A 30 -3.66 20.33 7.52
C VAL A 30 -5.13 20.02 7.75
N ILE A 31 -5.84 19.61 6.70
CA ILE A 31 -7.22 19.14 6.80
C ILE A 31 -7.32 17.68 6.35
N ASP A 32 -8.20 16.92 6.95
CA ASP A 32 -8.57 15.59 6.46
C ASP A 32 -10.09 15.37 6.64
N LYS A 33 -10.72 14.74 5.65
CA LYS A 33 -12.14 14.39 5.72
C LYS A 33 -12.43 13.28 6.75
N ARG A 34 -11.41 12.50 7.13
CA ARG A 34 -11.50 11.45 8.15
C ARG A 34 -11.41 12.05 9.55
N ASN A 35 -11.79 11.24 10.54
CA ASN A 35 -11.72 11.60 11.97
C ASN A 35 -10.36 11.23 12.61
N HIS A 36 -9.33 10.95 11.81
CA HIS A 36 -8.00 10.57 12.26
C HIS A 36 -6.92 11.01 11.27
N ILE A 37 -5.71 11.17 11.77
CA ILE A 37 -4.48 11.37 10.97
C ILE A 37 -3.95 10.02 10.46
N GLY A 38 -2.90 10.07 9.63
CA GLY A 38 -2.18 8.88 9.15
C GLY A 38 -2.73 8.30 7.84
N GLY A 39 -3.91 8.76 7.38
CA GLY A 39 -4.50 8.25 6.15
C GLY A 39 -4.65 6.72 6.21
N ASN A 40 -4.17 6.00 5.18
CA ASN A 40 -4.21 4.53 5.17
C ASN A 40 -3.20 3.86 6.12
N LEU A 41 -2.28 4.61 6.71
CA LEU A 41 -1.35 4.11 7.73
C LEU A 41 -1.89 4.23 9.16
N TYR A 42 -3.12 4.71 9.32
CA TYR A 42 -3.74 4.83 10.62
C TYR A 42 -3.72 3.49 11.38
N THR A 43 -3.17 3.53 12.57
CA THR A 43 -3.10 2.42 13.50
C THR A 43 -3.81 2.81 14.79
N ARG A 44 -4.71 1.97 15.28
CA ARG A 44 -5.37 2.16 16.57
C ARG A 44 -5.07 1.02 17.51
N ASN A 45 -5.08 1.29 18.79
CA ASN A 45 -4.97 0.24 19.80
C ASN A 45 -6.30 -0.48 19.96
N ILE A 46 -6.30 -1.80 19.86
CA ILE A 46 -7.44 -2.66 20.19
C ILE A 46 -6.93 -3.72 21.16
N ASN A 47 -7.43 -3.73 22.38
CA ASN A 47 -7.01 -4.66 23.42
C ASN A 47 -5.49 -4.71 23.66
N GLY A 48 -4.86 -3.53 23.66
CA GLY A 48 -3.41 -3.39 23.80
C GLY A 48 -2.61 -3.49 22.49
N ILE A 49 -3.12 -4.17 21.47
CA ILE A 49 -2.44 -4.46 20.21
C ILE A 49 -2.60 -3.29 19.22
N PRO A 50 -1.52 -2.75 18.63
CA PRO A 50 -1.61 -1.78 17.56
C PRO A 50 -2.15 -2.43 16.28
N VAL A 51 -3.33 -2.04 15.83
CA VAL A 51 -4.05 -2.62 14.69
C VAL A 51 -3.96 -1.70 13.48
N HIS A 52 -3.44 -2.18 12.37
CA HIS A 52 -3.43 -1.48 11.08
C HIS A 52 -4.84 -1.47 10.51
N CYS A 53 -5.53 -0.32 10.57
CA CYS A 53 -6.95 -0.24 10.24
C CYS A 53 -7.25 -0.41 8.74
N TYR A 54 -6.29 -0.16 7.87
CA TYR A 54 -6.44 -0.14 6.41
C TYR A 54 -5.52 -1.15 5.70
N GLY A 55 -5.31 -2.30 6.32
CA GLY A 55 -4.50 -3.38 5.77
C GLY A 55 -3.08 -3.43 6.31
N ALA A 56 -2.37 -4.51 6.02
CA ALA A 56 -0.99 -4.70 6.45
C ALA A 56 -0.07 -3.68 5.77
N HIS A 57 0.61 -2.89 6.57
CA HIS A 57 1.62 -1.94 6.12
C HIS A 57 2.95 -2.27 6.78
N ILE A 58 3.93 -2.65 5.98
CA ILE A 58 5.30 -2.90 6.41
C ILE A 58 6.19 -1.89 5.69
N PHE A 59 6.92 -1.10 6.44
CA PHE A 59 7.88 -0.16 5.86
C PHE A 59 9.10 -0.92 5.35
N HIS A 60 9.52 -0.64 4.13
CA HIS A 60 10.73 -1.21 3.53
C HIS A 60 11.38 -0.24 2.56
N THR A 61 12.68 -0.24 2.50
CA THR A 61 13.48 0.58 1.58
C THR A 61 14.93 0.08 1.50
N SER A 62 15.58 0.28 0.37
CA SER A 62 17.04 0.14 0.25
C SER A 62 17.79 1.46 0.40
N ASP A 63 17.06 2.58 0.42
CA ASP A 63 17.64 3.92 0.61
C ASP A 63 17.86 4.21 2.10
N LYS A 64 19.15 4.32 2.48
CA LYS A 64 19.56 4.63 3.87
C LYS A 64 19.03 5.98 4.34
N LYS A 65 18.98 7.01 3.46
CA LYS A 65 18.51 8.34 3.84
C LYS A 65 17.03 8.33 4.17
N ILE A 66 16.23 7.59 3.39
CA ILE A 66 14.79 7.44 3.63
C ILE A 66 14.54 6.65 4.93
N TRP A 67 15.36 5.61 5.18
CA TRP A 67 15.30 4.86 6.44
C TRP A 67 15.64 5.73 7.66
N GLU A 68 16.72 6.49 7.59
CA GLU A 68 17.13 7.41 8.66
C GLU A 68 16.10 8.54 8.85
N TYR A 69 15.50 9.03 7.75
CA TYR A 69 14.47 10.06 7.83
C TYR A 69 13.23 9.58 8.59
N ILE A 70 12.67 8.43 8.25
CA ILE A 70 11.45 7.95 8.92
C ILE A 70 11.69 7.57 10.38
N ASN A 71 12.88 7.09 10.72
CA ASN A 71 13.26 6.74 12.09
C ASN A 71 13.37 7.96 13.03
N GLN A 72 13.42 9.19 12.53
CA GLN A 72 13.34 10.40 13.36
C GLN A 72 12.00 10.53 14.08
N PHE A 73 10.94 9.93 13.52
CA PHE A 73 9.58 10.05 14.01
C PHE A 73 9.15 8.86 14.89
N GLY A 74 9.92 7.79 14.94
CA GLY A 74 9.63 6.64 15.79
C GLY A 74 10.58 5.49 15.57
N GLU A 75 10.68 4.66 16.58
CA GLU A 75 11.49 3.45 16.53
C GLU A 75 10.78 2.34 15.75
N PHE A 76 11.51 1.65 14.88
CA PHE A 76 11.05 0.52 14.12
C PHE A 76 11.61 -0.78 14.68
N ASN A 77 10.79 -1.81 14.71
CA ASN A 77 11.24 -3.16 15.02
C ASN A 77 11.97 -3.80 13.82
N SER A 78 12.48 -5.01 14.03
CA SER A 78 13.13 -5.81 12.99
C SER A 78 12.17 -6.81 12.32
N PHE A 79 10.90 -6.46 12.17
CA PHE A 79 9.92 -7.36 11.55
C PHE A 79 10.30 -7.67 10.09
N ILE A 80 10.38 -8.96 9.78
CA ILE A 80 10.62 -9.47 8.43
C ILE A 80 9.29 -9.96 7.85
N ASN A 81 8.86 -9.36 6.75
CA ASN A 81 7.62 -9.75 6.11
C ASN A 81 7.74 -11.10 5.41
N SER A 82 7.06 -12.11 5.94
CA SER A 82 7.06 -13.49 5.43
C SER A 82 5.62 -13.99 5.27
N PRO A 83 4.83 -13.42 4.33
CA PRO A 83 3.44 -13.82 4.15
C PRO A 83 3.33 -15.24 3.61
N MET A 84 2.19 -15.86 3.88
CA MET A 84 1.86 -17.18 3.36
C MET A 84 0.61 -17.12 2.48
N ALA A 85 0.43 -18.11 1.61
CA ALA A 85 -0.81 -18.34 0.87
C ALA A 85 -1.43 -19.66 1.30
N LYS A 86 -2.71 -19.66 1.65
CA LYS A 86 -3.49 -20.85 1.96
C LYS A 86 -4.28 -21.27 0.73
N TYR A 87 -3.88 -22.38 0.11
CA TYR A 87 -4.61 -22.99 -1.01
C TYR A 87 -5.08 -24.40 -0.62
N ARG A 88 -6.39 -24.62 -0.66
CA ARG A 88 -7.02 -25.81 -0.08
C ARG A 88 -6.65 -25.95 1.41
N ASN A 89 -6.04 -27.05 1.80
CA ASN A 89 -5.62 -27.31 3.19
C ASN A 89 -4.11 -27.19 3.40
N LYS A 90 -3.38 -26.53 2.47
CA LYS A 90 -1.93 -26.36 2.51
C LYS A 90 -1.54 -24.91 2.55
N PHE A 91 -0.40 -24.63 3.19
CA PHE A 91 0.20 -23.32 3.26
C PHE A 91 1.47 -23.27 2.41
N TYR A 92 1.63 -22.19 1.66
CA TYR A 92 2.74 -21.95 0.77
C TYR A 92 3.39 -20.62 1.13
N ASN A 93 4.72 -20.62 1.23
CA ASN A 93 5.46 -19.38 1.49
C ASN A 93 5.38 -18.42 0.30
N LEU A 94 5.36 -17.13 0.63
CA LEU A 94 5.56 -16.05 -0.31
C LEU A 94 6.78 -15.21 0.16
N PRO A 95 7.69 -14.83 -0.75
CA PRO A 95 7.67 -15.02 -2.20
C PRO A 95 7.78 -16.51 -2.56
N PHE A 96 7.60 -16.83 -3.86
CA PHE A 96 7.81 -18.20 -4.33
C PHE A 96 9.27 -18.60 -4.18
N ASN A 97 9.56 -19.51 -3.26
CA ASN A 97 10.90 -19.90 -2.89
C ASN A 97 11.02 -21.44 -2.75
N MET A 98 12.15 -21.94 -2.29
CA MET A 98 12.36 -23.39 -2.15
C MET A 98 11.35 -24.07 -1.22
N ASN A 99 10.85 -23.38 -0.17
CA ASN A 99 9.77 -23.93 0.66
C ASN A 99 8.47 -24.10 -0.13
N THR A 100 8.12 -23.11 -0.96
CA THR A 100 6.96 -23.18 -1.87
C THR A 100 7.10 -24.31 -2.87
N PHE A 101 8.28 -24.49 -3.47
CA PHE A 101 8.54 -25.52 -4.47
C PHE A 101 8.59 -26.91 -3.86
N ASN A 102 9.12 -27.03 -2.66
CA ASN A 102 9.09 -28.30 -1.92
C ASN A 102 7.64 -28.72 -1.61
N GLU A 103 6.82 -27.80 -1.09
CA GLU A 103 5.42 -28.09 -0.76
C GLU A 103 4.57 -28.40 -2.00
N LEU A 104 4.84 -27.75 -3.14
CA LEU A 104 4.13 -27.99 -4.40
C LEU A 104 4.53 -29.32 -5.06
N TRP A 105 5.83 -29.64 -5.05
CA TRP A 105 6.41 -30.66 -5.94
C TRP A 105 7.35 -31.66 -5.26
N GLY A 106 7.64 -31.51 -3.98
CA GLY A 106 8.60 -32.34 -3.25
C GLY A 106 10.07 -32.14 -3.67
N VAL A 107 10.38 -31.05 -4.40
CA VAL A 107 11.75 -30.77 -4.83
C VAL A 107 12.56 -30.16 -3.70
N THR A 108 13.81 -30.63 -3.56
CA THR A 108 14.71 -30.19 -2.47
C THR A 108 15.94 -29.43 -2.95
N THR A 109 16.16 -29.37 -4.27
CA THR A 109 17.32 -28.69 -4.85
C THR A 109 16.90 -27.53 -5.77
N PRO A 110 17.69 -26.43 -5.81
CA PRO A 110 17.43 -25.31 -6.72
C PRO A 110 17.30 -25.73 -8.19
N ASP A 111 18.14 -26.65 -8.66
CA ASP A 111 18.09 -27.13 -10.05
C ASP A 111 16.86 -28.00 -10.31
N GLY A 112 16.41 -28.79 -9.32
CA GLY A 112 15.14 -29.51 -9.38
C GLY A 112 13.96 -28.54 -9.54
N ALA A 113 13.93 -27.48 -8.74
CA ALA A 113 12.90 -26.46 -8.81
C ALA A 113 12.92 -25.70 -10.15
N LYS A 114 14.11 -25.31 -10.66
CA LYS A 114 14.27 -24.66 -11.98
C LYS A 114 13.74 -25.57 -13.11
N ARG A 115 14.15 -26.83 -13.15
CA ARG A 115 13.66 -27.79 -14.14
C ARG A 115 12.14 -27.95 -14.07
N LYS A 116 11.57 -28.02 -12.86
CA LYS A 116 10.13 -28.17 -12.68
C LYS A 116 9.36 -26.95 -13.17
N ILE A 117 9.83 -25.73 -12.84
CA ILE A 117 9.24 -24.50 -13.36
C ILE A 117 9.36 -24.47 -14.89
N GLU A 118 10.53 -24.76 -15.44
CA GLU A 118 10.77 -24.71 -16.88
C GLU A 118 9.92 -25.69 -17.68
N SER A 119 9.64 -26.87 -17.10
CA SER A 119 8.76 -27.87 -17.71
C SER A 119 7.28 -27.46 -17.76
N GLN A 120 6.89 -26.45 -16.99
CA GLN A 120 5.50 -25.96 -16.89
C GLN A 120 5.30 -24.58 -17.52
N LYS A 121 6.37 -23.86 -17.84
CA LYS A 121 6.28 -22.55 -18.48
C LYS A 121 5.67 -22.65 -19.87
N ILE A 122 4.85 -21.65 -20.18
CA ILE A 122 4.39 -21.40 -21.54
C ILE A 122 5.19 -20.24 -22.09
N ARG A 123 5.88 -20.45 -23.22
CA ARG A 123 6.72 -19.42 -23.82
C ARG A 123 5.89 -18.48 -24.66
N TYR A 124 5.95 -17.20 -24.34
CA TYR A 124 5.38 -16.11 -25.11
C TYR A 124 6.53 -15.21 -25.57
N SER A 125 6.59 -14.87 -26.87
CA SER A 125 7.60 -13.95 -27.39
C SER A 125 7.43 -12.54 -26.82
N ASN A 126 6.19 -12.10 -26.58
CA ASN A 126 5.84 -10.82 -25.99
C ASN A 126 4.55 -10.96 -25.16
N PRO A 127 4.63 -11.27 -23.86
CA PRO A 127 3.46 -11.43 -23.01
C PRO A 127 2.65 -10.12 -22.95
N LYS A 128 1.38 -10.17 -23.36
CA LYS A 128 0.51 -8.99 -23.48
C LYS A 128 -0.28 -8.67 -22.21
N ASN A 129 -0.46 -9.65 -21.35
CA ASN A 129 -1.29 -9.54 -20.16
C ASN A 129 -0.67 -10.31 -18.99
N LEU A 130 -1.31 -10.20 -17.83
CA LEU A 130 -0.86 -10.81 -16.59
C LEU A 130 -0.79 -12.36 -16.70
N GLU A 131 -1.78 -13.00 -17.31
CA GLU A 131 -1.81 -14.46 -17.47
C GLU A 131 -0.61 -14.94 -18.27
N GLU A 132 -0.41 -14.41 -19.46
CA GLU A 132 0.73 -14.77 -20.32
C GLU A 132 2.07 -14.54 -19.62
N LYS A 133 2.21 -13.40 -18.93
CA LYS A 133 3.41 -13.07 -18.17
C LYS A 133 3.65 -14.04 -17.03
N ALA A 134 2.63 -14.33 -16.23
CA ALA A 134 2.73 -15.26 -15.11
C ALA A 134 3.09 -16.68 -15.59
N LEU A 135 2.39 -17.21 -16.60
CA LEU A 135 2.67 -18.52 -17.16
C LEU A 135 4.11 -18.61 -17.72
N SER A 136 4.62 -17.53 -18.30
CA SER A 136 6.01 -17.48 -18.77
C SER A 136 7.06 -17.40 -17.64
N MET A 137 6.66 -16.92 -16.45
CA MET A 137 7.56 -16.77 -15.30
C MET A 137 7.58 -18.00 -14.40
N VAL A 138 6.39 -18.47 -13.98
CA VAL A 138 6.24 -19.45 -12.89
C VAL A 138 5.61 -20.77 -13.34
N GLY A 139 5.05 -20.85 -14.55
CA GLY A 139 4.38 -22.04 -15.07
C GLY A 139 2.97 -22.27 -14.48
N ASN A 140 2.36 -23.37 -14.90
CA ASN A 140 0.94 -23.67 -14.66
C ASN A 140 0.59 -23.82 -13.17
N ASP A 141 1.32 -24.62 -12.42
CA ASP A 141 0.93 -24.96 -11.04
C ASP A 141 0.87 -23.73 -10.14
N ILE A 142 1.90 -22.91 -10.16
CA ILE A 142 1.96 -21.70 -9.34
C ILE A 142 0.90 -20.70 -9.81
N TYR A 143 0.77 -20.52 -11.13
CA TYR A 143 -0.20 -19.60 -11.69
C TYR A 143 -1.63 -19.95 -11.28
N TYR A 144 -2.09 -21.15 -11.57
CA TYR A 144 -3.48 -21.53 -11.30
C TYR A 144 -3.81 -21.70 -9.82
N LYS A 145 -2.84 -22.12 -8.99
CA LYS A 145 -3.08 -22.36 -7.55
C LYS A 145 -2.97 -21.08 -6.72
N LEU A 146 -1.98 -20.21 -7.02
CA LEU A 146 -1.58 -19.17 -6.08
C LEU A 146 -1.73 -17.74 -6.64
N ILE A 147 -1.88 -17.56 -7.97
CA ILE A 147 -1.89 -16.23 -8.60
C ILE A 147 -3.25 -15.88 -9.18
N LYS A 148 -3.76 -16.72 -10.08
CA LYS A 148 -4.93 -16.39 -10.93
C LYS A 148 -6.11 -15.87 -10.14
N GLU A 149 -6.73 -16.72 -9.34
CA GLU A 149 -7.95 -16.36 -8.62
C GLU A 149 -7.74 -15.27 -7.58
N TYR A 150 -6.56 -15.21 -6.92
CA TYR A 150 -6.20 -14.13 -6.03
C TYR A 150 -6.22 -12.78 -6.75
N THR A 151 -5.55 -12.71 -7.89
CA THR A 151 -5.41 -11.48 -8.67
C THR A 151 -6.75 -11.06 -9.28
N GLU A 152 -7.51 -12.01 -9.82
CA GLU A 152 -8.85 -11.73 -10.36
C GLU A 152 -9.81 -11.21 -9.28
N LYS A 153 -9.77 -11.74 -8.05
CA LYS A 153 -10.50 -11.18 -6.90
C LYS A 153 -10.06 -9.76 -6.56
N GLN A 154 -8.75 -9.58 -6.43
CA GLN A 154 -8.18 -8.30 -6.03
C GLN A 154 -8.53 -7.19 -7.01
N TRP A 155 -8.47 -7.47 -8.31
CA TRP A 155 -8.67 -6.48 -9.36
C TRP A 155 -10.10 -6.46 -9.94
N ASP A 156 -10.92 -7.49 -9.65
CA ASP A 156 -12.27 -7.67 -10.22
C ASP A 156 -12.25 -7.65 -11.76
N LYS A 157 -11.21 -8.22 -12.33
CA LYS A 157 -10.98 -8.35 -13.78
C LYS A 157 -10.34 -9.71 -14.03
N LYS A 158 -10.54 -10.25 -15.24
CA LYS A 158 -9.84 -11.47 -15.65
C LYS A 158 -8.34 -11.20 -15.75
N ALA A 159 -7.52 -12.19 -15.46
CA ALA A 159 -6.06 -12.07 -15.56
C ALA A 159 -5.60 -11.70 -16.98
N THR A 160 -6.37 -12.11 -18.01
CA THR A 160 -6.17 -11.72 -19.42
C THR A 160 -6.41 -10.25 -19.73
N ASP A 161 -7.15 -9.55 -18.88
CA ASP A 161 -7.52 -8.14 -19.06
C ASP A 161 -6.63 -7.20 -18.19
N LEU A 162 -5.70 -7.79 -17.44
CA LEU A 162 -4.81 -7.06 -16.54
C LEU A 162 -3.43 -6.86 -17.16
N PRO A 163 -2.77 -5.70 -16.91
CA PRO A 163 -1.42 -5.43 -17.39
C PRO A 163 -0.39 -6.47 -16.90
N ALA A 164 0.57 -6.79 -17.75
CA ALA A 164 1.61 -7.80 -17.47
C ALA A 164 2.56 -7.39 -16.33
N ASP A 165 2.73 -6.11 -16.05
CA ASP A 165 3.63 -5.58 -15.03
C ASP A 165 3.17 -5.85 -13.61
N ILE A 166 1.88 -6.09 -13.38
CA ILE A 166 1.33 -6.40 -12.06
C ILE A 166 2.03 -7.60 -11.42
N ILE A 167 2.32 -8.66 -12.20
CA ILE A 167 2.92 -9.90 -11.67
C ILE A 167 4.44 -9.79 -11.47
N THR A 168 5.10 -8.85 -12.11
CA THR A 168 6.58 -8.74 -12.05
C THR A 168 7.10 -8.38 -10.66
N ARG A 169 6.23 -7.96 -9.77
CA ARG A 169 6.57 -7.60 -8.38
C ARG A 169 6.75 -8.79 -7.45
N ILE A 170 6.29 -9.98 -7.83
CA ILE A 170 6.40 -11.17 -6.98
C ILE A 170 7.77 -11.80 -7.23
N PRO A 171 8.66 -11.84 -6.21
CA PRO A 171 9.97 -12.44 -6.38
C PRO A 171 9.87 -13.97 -6.53
N ILE A 172 10.78 -14.54 -7.32
CA ILE A 172 11.01 -15.98 -7.43
C ILE A 172 12.45 -16.24 -6.96
N ARG A 173 12.61 -17.08 -5.95
CA ARG A 173 13.89 -17.33 -5.32
C ARG A 173 14.22 -18.82 -5.27
N PHE A 174 15.42 -19.19 -5.67
CA PHE A 174 15.91 -20.56 -5.55
C PHE A 174 16.73 -20.75 -4.26
N THR A 175 16.26 -20.14 -3.18
CA THR A 175 16.78 -20.22 -1.81
C THR A 175 15.63 -20.47 -0.86
N TYR A 176 15.90 -20.80 0.41
CA TYR A 176 14.90 -20.96 1.48
C TYR A 176 14.57 -19.63 2.19
N ASP A 177 14.97 -18.50 1.61
CA ASP A 177 14.70 -17.18 2.18
C ASP A 177 13.22 -16.82 2.04
N ASN A 178 12.54 -16.64 3.18
CA ASN A 178 11.12 -16.28 3.26
C ASN A 178 10.88 -14.75 3.29
N ASN A 179 11.93 -13.93 3.29
CA ASN A 179 11.76 -12.50 3.28
C ASN A 179 11.08 -12.05 1.96
N TYR A 180 9.91 -11.42 2.07
CA TYR A 180 9.14 -11.01 0.89
C TYR A 180 9.83 -9.88 0.12
N PHE A 181 10.47 -8.95 0.80
CA PHE A 181 11.14 -7.82 0.19
C PHE A 181 12.61 -8.12 -0.15
N ASN A 182 13.14 -7.42 -1.15
CA ASN A 182 14.56 -7.42 -1.48
C ASN A 182 15.29 -6.23 -0.84
N ASP A 183 14.57 -5.37 -0.13
CA ASP A 183 15.10 -4.16 0.46
C ASP A 183 15.97 -4.43 1.69
N ARG A 184 16.99 -3.57 1.86
CA ARG A 184 17.97 -3.69 2.96
C ARG A 184 17.35 -3.42 4.34
N TYR A 185 16.40 -2.49 4.39
CA TYR A 185 15.74 -2.06 5.61
C TYR A 185 14.27 -2.40 5.53
N GLN A 186 13.71 -2.94 6.60
CA GLN A 186 12.29 -3.14 6.77
C GLN A 186 11.92 -3.21 8.24
N GLY A 187 10.68 -2.90 8.57
CA GLY A 187 10.18 -2.96 9.93
C GLY A 187 8.82 -2.31 10.07
N ILE A 188 8.33 -2.31 11.29
CA ILE A 188 7.06 -1.70 11.68
C ILE A 188 7.33 -0.80 12.88
N PRO A 189 6.74 0.40 12.98
CA PRO A 189 6.89 1.24 14.15
C PRO A 189 6.37 0.52 15.40
N ILE A 190 7.19 0.43 16.45
CA ILE A 190 6.91 -0.37 17.67
C ILE A 190 5.56 -0.01 18.29
N LYS A 191 5.20 1.27 18.29
CA LYS A 191 3.92 1.77 18.84
C LYS A 191 2.85 2.00 17.74
N GLY A 192 3.03 1.41 16.55
CA GLY A 192 2.16 1.64 15.40
C GLY A 192 2.45 2.92 14.65
N TYR A 193 1.88 3.05 13.45
CA TYR A 193 2.17 4.16 12.55
C TYR A 193 1.62 5.51 13.03
N THR A 194 0.48 5.56 13.71
CA THR A 194 -0.16 6.83 14.10
C THR A 194 0.77 7.71 14.89
N GLN A 195 1.62 7.16 15.75
CA GLN A 195 2.60 7.91 16.51
C GLN A 195 3.61 8.69 15.63
N LEU A 196 3.96 8.18 14.44
CA LEU A 196 4.83 8.91 13.53
C LEU A 196 4.16 10.21 13.07
N PHE A 197 2.85 10.14 12.81
CA PHE A 197 2.06 11.29 12.38
C PHE A 197 1.84 12.29 13.51
N ASP A 198 1.64 11.84 14.74
CA ASP A 198 1.57 12.72 15.90
C ASP A 198 2.82 13.59 15.99
N ARG A 199 4.02 13.02 15.80
CA ARG A 199 5.29 13.77 15.80
C ARG A 199 5.47 14.65 14.57
N MET A 200 5.09 14.19 13.36
CA MET A 200 5.21 15.00 12.15
C MET A 200 4.30 16.22 12.19
N LEU A 201 3.16 16.14 12.86
CA LEU A 201 2.13 17.16 12.89
C LEU A 201 2.04 17.93 14.23
N GLU A 202 2.97 17.68 15.16
CA GLU A 202 2.95 18.27 16.51
C GLU A 202 2.81 19.79 16.52
N ASN A 203 3.49 20.47 15.58
CA ASN A 203 3.49 21.93 15.49
C ASN A 203 2.57 22.47 14.37
N CYS A 204 1.56 21.69 13.99
CA CYS A 204 0.69 21.98 12.87
C CYS A 204 -0.76 22.16 13.34
N GLU A 205 -1.49 23.11 12.78
CA GLU A 205 -2.93 23.14 12.92
C GLU A 205 -3.55 22.00 12.09
N VAL A 206 -4.19 21.04 12.76
CA VAL A 206 -4.85 19.89 12.09
C VAL A 206 -6.34 19.95 12.32
N LYS A 207 -7.13 20.01 11.24
CA LYS A 207 -8.59 19.99 11.26
C LYS A 207 -9.08 18.68 10.64
N LEU A 208 -9.52 17.76 11.48
CA LEU A 208 -10.14 16.50 11.08
C LEU A 208 -11.62 16.68 10.75
N GLN A 209 -12.24 15.69 10.10
CA GLN A 209 -13.63 15.75 9.64
C GLN A 209 -13.93 17.01 8.80
N THR A 210 -12.91 17.51 8.11
CA THR A 210 -12.98 18.72 7.32
C THR A 210 -12.67 18.38 5.86
N PRO A 211 -13.69 18.17 5.02
CA PRO A 211 -13.51 17.97 3.59
C PRO A 211 -13.02 19.25 2.93
N PHE A 212 -12.23 19.12 1.89
CA PHE A 212 -11.79 20.24 1.08
C PHE A 212 -12.96 20.82 0.27
N THR A 213 -13.04 22.14 0.21
CA THR A 213 -13.96 22.89 -0.63
C THR A 213 -13.20 23.95 -1.43
N LYS A 214 -13.67 24.29 -2.62
CA LYS A 214 -12.92 25.19 -3.53
C LYS A 214 -12.77 26.62 -3.03
N ASP A 215 -13.65 27.12 -2.18
CA ASP A 215 -13.55 28.42 -1.51
C ASP A 215 -12.31 28.52 -0.60
N MET A 216 -11.76 27.40 -0.17
CA MET A 216 -10.49 27.39 0.58
C MET A 216 -9.28 27.84 -0.27
N LEU A 217 -9.37 27.78 -1.60
CA LEU A 217 -8.30 28.28 -2.49
C LEU A 217 -8.04 29.80 -2.32
N ASP A 218 -9.05 30.55 -1.93
CA ASP A 218 -8.94 32.01 -1.72
C ASP A 218 -8.43 32.36 -0.32
N GLN A 219 -8.45 31.39 0.61
CA GLN A 219 -8.05 31.58 2.01
C GLN A 219 -6.55 31.31 2.25
N TYR A 220 -5.88 30.64 1.32
CA TYR A 220 -4.46 30.27 1.44
C TYR A 220 -3.65 30.71 0.22
N ASP A 221 -2.36 30.98 0.46
CA ASP A 221 -1.46 31.35 -0.62
C ASP A 221 -1.13 30.17 -1.54
N LEU A 222 -1.13 28.94 -0.98
CA LEU A 222 -0.84 27.71 -1.71
C LEU A 222 -1.58 26.51 -1.09
N VAL A 223 -1.97 25.56 -1.93
CA VAL A 223 -2.63 24.32 -1.52
C VAL A 223 -1.84 23.10 -2.01
N ILE A 224 -1.51 22.19 -1.12
CA ILE A 224 -0.99 20.86 -1.46
C ILE A 224 -2.16 19.88 -1.35
N TYR A 225 -2.64 19.37 -2.48
CA TYR A 225 -3.80 18.50 -2.55
C TYR A 225 -3.38 17.03 -2.76
N THR A 226 -3.72 16.15 -1.80
CA THR A 226 -3.36 14.73 -1.85
C THR A 226 -4.55 13.80 -2.11
N GLY A 227 -5.74 14.37 -2.27
CA GLY A 227 -6.95 13.63 -2.67
C GLY A 227 -6.96 13.23 -4.15
N PRO A 228 -8.02 12.55 -4.61
CA PRO A 228 -8.17 12.20 -6.02
C PRO A 228 -8.22 13.45 -6.90
N ILE A 229 -7.39 13.51 -7.96
CA ILE A 229 -7.33 14.68 -8.84
C ILE A 229 -8.66 14.92 -9.57
N ASP A 230 -9.36 13.87 -9.96
CA ASP A 230 -10.67 13.96 -10.60
C ASP A 230 -11.76 14.49 -9.66
N GLU A 231 -11.69 14.17 -8.35
CA GLU A 231 -12.57 14.72 -7.31
C GLU A 231 -12.36 16.24 -7.17
N PHE A 232 -11.10 16.73 -7.22
CA PHE A 232 -10.79 18.14 -7.19
C PHE A 232 -11.48 18.92 -8.32
N PHE A 233 -11.61 18.30 -9.48
CA PHE A 233 -12.26 18.89 -10.68
C PHE A 233 -13.71 18.45 -10.85
N ASP A 234 -14.39 18.01 -9.78
CA ASP A 234 -15.81 17.64 -9.79
C ASP A 234 -16.15 16.57 -10.85
N TYR A 235 -15.15 15.75 -11.22
CA TYR A 235 -15.26 14.67 -12.22
C TYR A 235 -15.70 15.16 -13.61
N GLN A 236 -15.38 16.39 -14.02
CA GLN A 236 -15.90 16.98 -15.27
C GLN A 236 -15.56 16.21 -16.55
N PHE A 237 -14.47 15.42 -16.56
CA PHE A 237 -14.13 14.52 -17.68
C PHE A 237 -14.53 13.06 -17.39
N GLY A 238 -15.22 12.80 -16.29
CA GLY A 238 -15.55 11.48 -15.78
C GLY A 238 -14.62 11.01 -14.66
N ALA A 239 -15.05 10.01 -13.93
CA ALA A 239 -14.29 9.47 -12.81
C ALA A 239 -13.15 8.56 -13.29
N LEU A 240 -11.98 8.72 -12.66
CA LEU A 240 -10.88 7.77 -12.72
C LEU A 240 -11.26 6.49 -11.98
N GLU A 241 -10.75 5.35 -12.41
CA GLU A 241 -11.05 4.08 -11.80
C GLU A 241 -10.05 3.72 -10.69
N TYR A 242 -10.59 3.20 -9.60
CA TYR A 242 -9.82 2.71 -8.46
C TYR A 242 -10.32 1.33 -8.02
N ARG A 243 -9.50 0.62 -7.29
CA ARG A 243 -9.96 -0.47 -6.42
C ARG A 243 -10.13 0.06 -5.01
N SER A 244 -11.13 -0.45 -4.33
CA SER A 244 -11.38 -0.17 -2.92
C SER A 244 -11.26 -1.43 -2.08
N LEU A 245 -11.12 -1.25 -0.78
CA LEU A 245 -11.02 -2.33 0.20
C LEU A 245 -11.99 -2.07 1.35
N LYS A 246 -12.49 -3.17 1.91
CA LYS A 246 -13.24 -3.15 3.17
C LYS A 246 -12.52 -4.03 4.17
N PHE A 247 -12.34 -3.51 5.37
CA PHE A 247 -11.69 -4.23 6.47
C PHE A 247 -12.71 -4.57 7.54
N LYS A 248 -12.63 -5.80 8.06
CA LYS A 248 -13.41 -6.22 9.24
C LYS A 248 -12.45 -6.70 10.30
N HIS A 249 -12.46 -6.03 11.44
CA HIS A 249 -11.61 -6.36 12.58
C HIS A 249 -12.40 -7.17 13.59
N PHE A 250 -11.79 -8.22 14.12
CA PHE A 250 -12.38 -9.11 15.12
C PHE A 250 -11.36 -9.35 16.24
N LEU A 251 -11.83 -9.25 17.47
CA LEU A 251 -11.12 -9.80 18.63
C LEU A 251 -11.41 -11.31 18.66
N THR A 252 -10.38 -12.13 18.87
CA THR A 252 -10.51 -13.59 18.96
C THR A 252 -10.39 -14.06 20.40
N ASP A 253 -10.91 -15.24 20.70
CA ASP A 253 -10.76 -15.87 22.02
C ASP A 253 -9.44 -16.66 22.13
N THR A 254 -8.61 -16.64 21.09
CA THR A 254 -7.34 -17.35 21.06
C THR A 254 -6.17 -16.39 21.04
N THR A 255 -5.06 -16.80 21.63
CA THR A 255 -3.79 -16.06 21.60
C THR A 255 -3.03 -16.21 20.29
N ASN A 256 -3.37 -17.17 19.44
CA ASN A 256 -2.74 -17.39 18.16
C ASN A 256 -3.76 -18.00 17.17
N TRP A 257 -4.23 -17.19 16.22
CA TRP A 257 -5.27 -17.58 15.29
C TRP A 257 -4.74 -18.32 14.07
N GLN A 258 -3.68 -17.81 13.43
CA GLN A 258 -3.17 -18.35 12.17
C GLN A 258 -1.67 -18.60 12.15
N GLY A 259 -0.95 -18.24 13.22
CA GLY A 259 0.48 -18.48 13.35
C GLY A 259 1.38 -17.63 12.45
N ASN A 260 0.82 -16.61 11.77
CA ASN A 260 1.57 -15.70 10.90
C ASN A 260 0.86 -14.35 10.79
N ALA A 261 1.63 -13.28 10.60
CA ALA A 261 1.07 -11.93 10.48
C ALA A 261 0.11 -11.78 9.29
N VAL A 262 0.43 -12.38 8.13
CA VAL A 262 -0.36 -12.22 6.91
C VAL A 262 -0.53 -13.55 6.19
N VAL A 263 -1.78 -13.96 5.97
CA VAL A 263 -2.12 -15.12 5.15
C VAL A 263 -3.03 -14.70 4.01
N ASN A 264 -2.60 -14.96 2.77
CA ASN A 264 -3.38 -14.74 1.56
C ASN A 264 -4.28 -15.95 1.27
N TYR A 265 -5.47 -15.70 0.76
CA TYR A 265 -6.46 -16.72 0.40
C TYR A 265 -6.75 -16.62 -1.10
N PRO A 266 -6.03 -17.36 -1.96
CA PRO A 266 -6.17 -17.27 -3.41
C PRO A 266 -7.55 -17.67 -3.92
N GLU A 267 -8.15 -18.74 -3.38
CA GLU A 267 -9.36 -19.38 -3.93
C GLU A 267 -10.57 -18.44 -3.95
N LYS A 268 -11.35 -18.48 -5.03
CA LYS A 268 -12.58 -17.68 -5.21
C LYS A 268 -13.69 -17.98 -4.21
N LYS A 269 -13.68 -19.16 -3.59
CA LYS A 269 -14.65 -19.51 -2.54
C LYS A 269 -14.60 -18.59 -1.32
N TYR A 270 -13.45 -17.93 -1.08
CA TYR A 270 -13.29 -16.90 -0.05
C TYR A 270 -13.56 -15.52 -0.65
N GLN A 271 -14.46 -14.76 -0.05
CA GLN A 271 -14.76 -13.38 -0.48
C GLN A 271 -13.64 -12.39 -0.14
N PHE A 272 -12.79 -12.72 0.83
CA PHE A 272 -11.63 -11.93 1.25
C PHE A 272 -10.35 -12.40 0.54
N THR A 273 -9.39 -11.52 0.40
CA THR A 273 -8.08 -11.81 -0.22
C THR A 273 -7.03 -12.19 0.80
N ARG A 274 -7.11 -11.65 2.02
CA ARG A 274 -6.15 -11.96 3.08
C ARG A 274 -6.77 -11.84 4.47
N VAL A 275 -6.08 -12.49 5.41
CA VAL A 275 -6.32 -12.34 6.85
C VAL A 275 -5.03 -11.84 7.48
N ILE A 276 -5.14 -10.84 8.34
CA ILE A 276 -4.03 -10.23 9.06
C ILE A 276 -4.24 -10.51 10.54
N GLU A 277 -3.24 -11.06 11.20
CA GLU A 277 -3.16 -11.23 12.66
C GLU A 277 -2.13 -10.26 13.20
N HIS A 278 -2.61 -9.14 13.79
CA HIS A 278 -1.79 -7.97 14.03
C HIS A 278 -0.69 -8.15 15.07
N LYS A 279 -0.90 -8.97 16.09
CA LYS A 279 0.12 -9.20 17.15
C LYS A 279 1.44 -9.73 16.59
N HIS A 280 1.40 -10.53 15.51
CA HIS A 280 2.61 -11.07 14.90
C HIS A 280 3.50 -10.01 14.22
N PHE A 281 3.02 -8.78 14.03
CA PHE A 281 3.86 -7.67 13.60
C PHE A 281 4.83 -7.19 14.69
N TYR A 282 4.48 -7.44 15.95
CA TYR A 282 5.18 -6.90 17.13
C TYR A 282 5.93 -7.98 17.92
N GLN A 283 6.13 -9.15 17.32
CA GLN A 283 6.86 -10.28 17.89
C GLN A 283 6.33 -10.69 19.30
N LYS A 284 7.23 -10.88 20.26
CA LYS A 284 6.87 -11.42 21.59
C LYS A 284 6.14 -10.44 22.50
N GLU A 285 6.08 -9.15 22.16
CA GLU A 285 5.51 -8.11 23.03
C GLU A 285 4.04 -8.37 23.41
N TYR A 286 3.29 -9.06 22.52
CA TYR A 286 1.85 -9.34 22.72
C TYR A 286 1.53 -10.85 22.70
N GLU A 287 2.49 -11.70 23.05
CA GLU A 287 2.35 -13.16 22.93
C GLU A 287 1.16 -13.70 23.73
N ASP A 288 0.98 -13.20 24.97
CA ASP A 288 -0.07 -13.62 25.89
C ASP A 288 -1.42 -12.89 25.69
N CYS A 289 -1.49 -11.92 24.77
CA CYS A 289 -2.72 -11.21 24.50
C CYS A 289 -3.64 -12.01 23.59
N THR A 290 -4.96 -11.93 23.81
CA THR A 290 -5.95 -12.38 22.82
C THR A 290 -5.72 -11.66 21.50
N SER A 291 -5.86 -12.36 20.38
CA SER A 291 -5.45 -11.83 19.10
C SER A 291 -6.50 -10.94 18.43
N VAL A 292 -6.06 -9.96 17.65
CA VAL A 292 -6.93 -9.17 16.76
C VAL A 292 -6.64 -9.56 15.32
N ILE A 293 -7.67 -9.99 14.62
CA ILE A 293 -7.57 -10.38 13.20
C ILE A 293 -8.36 -9.40 12.32
N THR A 294 -7.87 -9.19 11.11
CA THR A 294 -8.53 -8.38 10.09
C THR A 294 -8.70 -9.16 8.82
N TYR A 295 -9.94 -9.24 8.35
CA TYR A 295 -10.27 -9.73 7.02
C TYR A 295 -10.27 -8.56 6.03
N GLU A 296 -9.53 -8.71 4.93
CA GLU A 296 -9.44 -7.73 3.84
C GLU A 296 -10.29 -8.19 2.66
N TYR A 297 -11.33 -7.42 2.35
CA TYR A 297 -12.24 -7.69 1.23
C TYR A 297 -11.98 -6.71 0.10
N PRO A 298 -11.68 -7.16 -1.12
CA PRO A 298 -11.66 -6.31 -2.29
C PRO A 298 -13.10 -5.95 -2.66
N VAL A 299 -13.34 -4.67 -2.89
CA VAL A 299 -14.67 -4.17 -3.28
C VAL A 299 -14.55 -3.19 -4.44
N PRO A 300 -15.59 -3.08 -5.29
CA PRO A 300 -15.63 -2.05 -6.32
C PRO A 300 -15.55 -0.66 -5.69
N TRP A 301 -14.80 0.22 -6.33
CA TRP A 301 -14.81 1.62 -5.95
C TRP A 301 -16.02 2.34 -6.56
N THR A 302 -16.61 3.23 -5.80
CA THR A 302 -17.66 4.15 -6.23
C THR A 302 -17.37 5.52 -5.65
N LYS A 303 -17.88 6.59 -6.23
CA LYS A 303 -17.76 7.95 -5.68
C LYS A 303 -18.15 7.98 -4.20
N GLY A 304 -17.35 8.65 -3.39
CA GLY A 304 -17.53 8.72 -1.93
C GLY A 304 -16.93 7.55 -1.13
N ARG A 305 -16.49 6.48 -1.79
CA ARG A 305 -15.74 5.39 -1.15
C ARG A 305 -14.25 5.66 -1.20
N ASP A 306 -13.52 5.21 -0.19
CA ASP A 306 -12.06 5.33 -0.17
C ASP A 306 -11.40 4.63 -1.37
N ALA A 307 -10.52 5.36 -2.04
CA ALA A 307 -9.72 4.87 -3.16
C ALA A 307 -8.37 4.33 -2.64
N TYR A 308 -8.05 3.07 -2.96
CA TYR A 308 -6.79 2.44 -2.52
C TYR A 308 -5.79 2.28 -3.66
N TYR A 309 -6.21 1.72 -4.79
CA TYR A 309 -5.32 1.38 -5.89
C TYR A 309 -5.84 2.01 -7.19
N PRO A 310 -5.11 2.97 -7.77
CA PRO A 310 -5.40 3.48 -9.10
C PRO A 310 -5.30 2.37 -10.17
N ILE A 311 -6.27 2.30 -11.07
CA ILE A 311 -6.26 1.36 -12.21
C ILE A 311 -5.67 2.09 -13.41
N ARG A 312 -4.38 1.87 -13.68
CA ARG A 312 -3.65 2.52 -14.78
C ARG A 312 -3.70 1.68 -16.06
N ASP A 313 -4.83 1.65 -16.70
CA ASP A 313 -4.97 1.21 -18.08
C ASP A 313 -4.87 2.39 -19.06
N SER A 314 -4.93 2.11 -20.36
CA SER A 314 -4.81 3.15 -21.39
C SER A 314 -5.91 4.21 -21.29
N ARG A 315 -7.15 3.80 -21.00
CA ARG A 315 -8.29 4.71 -20.84
C ARG A 315 -8.08 5.69 -19.67
N ASN A 316 -7.75 5.15 -18.52
CA ASN A 316 -7.53 5.94 -17.30
C ASN A 316 -6.29 6.82 -17.41
N SER A 317 -5.25 6.37 -18.13
CA SER A 317 -4.06 7.19 -18.37
C SER A 317 -4.40 8.42 -19.23
N ILE A 318 -5.15 8.25 -20.33
CA ILE A 318 -5.63 9.38 -21.15
C ILE A 318 -6.52 10.32 -20.34
N LEU A 319 -7.39 9.77 -19.49
CA LEU A 319 -8.28 10.59 -18.65
C LEU A 319 -7.48 11.38 -17.61
N TYR A 320 -6.49 10.77 -16.99
CA TYR A 320 -5.60 11.43 -16.04
C TYR A 320 -4.82 12.58 -16.69
N ASP A 321 -4.31 12.39 -17.91
CA ASP A 321 -3.61 13.44 -18.65
C ASP A 321 -4.50 14.66 -18.94
N LYS A 322 -5.81 14.47 -19.17
CA LYS A 322 -6.78 15.58 -19.27
C LYS A 322 -6.85 16.38 -17.97
N TYR A 323 -6.90 15.71 -16.82
CA TYR A 323 -6.90 16.36 -15.51
C TYR A 323 -5.56 17.05 -15.22
N LEU A 324 -4.43 16.47 -15.60
CA LEU A 324 -3.12 17.12 -15.48
C LEU A 324 -3.02 18.40 -16.31
N ASN A 325 -3.59 18.42 -17.52
CA ASN A 325 -3.63 19.62 -18.34
C ASN A 325 -4.45 20.71 -17.67
N LEU A 326 -5.62 20.37 -17.15
CA LEU A 326 -6.48 21.32 -16.43
C LEU A 326 -5.82 21.84 -15.14
N ALA A 327 -5.02 21.01 -14.47
CA ALA A 327 -4.30 21.41 -13.25
C ALA A 327 -3.31 22.57 -13.48
N ARG A 328 -2.88 22.82 -14.73
CA ARG A 328 -2.01 23.95 -15.07
C ARG A 328 -2.67 25.31 -14.88
N ASP A 329 -4.01 25.36 -14.94
CA ASP A 329 -4.79 26.57 -14.72
C ASP A 329 -4.92 26.92 -13.22
N TYR A 330 -4.40 26.03 -12.35
CA TYR A 330 -4.42 26.19 -10.90
C TYR A 330 -3.00 26.29 -10.31
N PRO A 331 -2.25 27.38 -10.59
CA PRO A 331 -0.83 27.49 -10.21
C PRO A 331 -0.60 27.48 -8.70
N LYS A 332 -1.63 27.81 -7.91
CA LYS A 332 -1.61 27.74 -6.45
C LYS A 332 -1.83 26.32 -5.90
N VAL A 333 -2.09 25.31 -6.73
CA VAL A 333 -2.37 23.94 -6.29
C VAL A 333 -1.27 22.99 -6.72
N ILE A 334 -0.70 22.28 -5.77
CA ILE A 334 0.28 21.21 -6.01
C ILE A 334 -0.42 19.89 -5.74
N PHE A 335 -0.60 19.08 -6.77
CA PHE A 335 -1.13 17.72 -6.61
C PHE A 335 -0.01 16.77 -6.17
N GLY A 336 -0.26 15.99 -5.11
CA GLY A 336 0.71 15.07 -4.55
C GLY A 336 0.09 13.81 -3.96
N GLY A 337 0.95 12.91 -3.48
CA GLY A 337 0.50 11.63 -2.91
C GLY A 337 -0.05 10.65 -3.96
N ARG A 338 -0.49 9.49 -3.49
CA ARG A 338 -0.94 8.39 -4.36
C ARG A 338 -2.13 8.76 -5.25
N LEU A 339 -3.11 9.48 -4.70
CA LEU A 339 -4.36 9.78 -5.40
C LEU A 339 -4.21 11.03 -6.28
N GLY A 340 -3.54 12.07 -5.80
CA GLY A 340 -3.27 13.27 -6.60
C GLY A 340 -2.37 13.00 -7.81
N LEU A 341 -1.42 12.08 -7.68
CA LEU A 341 -0.54 11.63 -8.77
C LEU A 341 -1.12 10.44 -9.57
N TYR A 342 -2.27 9.93 -9.17
CA TYR A 342 -2.89 8.74 -9.76
C TYR A 342 -1.88 7.60 -9.99
N ARG A 343 -1.08 7.29 -8.97
CA ARG A 343 0.00 6.28 -9.04
C ARG A 343 0.00 5.38 -7.83
N TYR A 344 0.25 4.08 -8.05
CA TYR A 344 0.59 3.19 -6.97
C TYR A 344 2.05 3.43 -6.56
N ILE A 345 2.25 3.94 -5.35
CA ILE A 345 3.58 4.23 -4.78
C ILE A 345 3.68 3.63 -3.37
N ASN A 346 4.82 3.02 -3.07
CA ASN A 346 5.13 2.52 -1.73
C ASN A 346 5.45 3.67 -0.78
N MET A 347 5.56 3.38 0.52
CA MET A 347 5.82 4.38 1.54
C MET A 347 7.15 5.11 1.35
N ASP A 348 8.22 4.38 1.04
CA ASP A 348 9.55 4.94 0.78
C ASP A 348 9.54 5.95 -0.39
N LYS A 349 8.89 5.58 -1.48
CA LYS A 349 8.73 6.48 -2.64
C LYS A 349 7.79 7.65 -2.36
N THR A 350 6.83 7.47 -1.46
CA THR A 350 5.99 8.58 -1.00
C THR A 350 6.81 9.62 -0.25
N ILE A 351 7.73 9.19 0.62
CA ILE A 351 8.67 10.07 1.34
C ILE A 351 9.57 10.78 0.33
N GLU A 352 10.22 10.04 -0.56
CA GLU A 352 11.12 10.58 -1.58
C GLU A 352 10.44 11.68 -2.41
N LEU A 353 9.22 11.42 -2.89
CA LEU A 353 8.47 12.38 -3.70
C LEU A 353 8.06 13.62 -2.91
N ALA A 354 7.67 13.47 -1.65
CA ALA A 354 7.33 14.61 -0.79
C ALA A 354 8.56 15.50 -0.54
N LEU A 355 9.69 14.92 -0.13
CA LEU A 355 10.94 15.64 0.10
C LEU A 355 11.43 16.35 -1.16
N LYS A 356 11.44 15.67 -2.31
CA LYS A 356 11.84 16.23 -3.59
C LYS A 356 10.94 17.40 -4.01
N MET A 357 9.64 17.29 -3.77
CA MET A 357 8.70 18.38 -4.06
C MET A 357 9.02 19.60 -3.20
N ILE A 358 9.26 19.42 -1.90
CA ILE A 358 9.63 20.50 -0.99
C ILE A 358 10.95 21.16 -1.41
N GLU A 359 11.99 20.39 -1.67
CA GLU A 359 13.29 20.90 -2.12
C GLU A 359 13.19 21.69 -3.43
N THR A 360 12.33 21.28 -4.34
CA THR A 360 12.20 21.89 -5.66
C THR A 360 11.35 23.19 -5.64
N ARG A 361 10.29 23.19 -4.84
CA ARG A 361 9.29 24.27 -4.87
C ARG A 361 9.47 25.32 -3.77
N PHE A 362 10.11 24.96 -2.67
CA PHE A 362 10.24 25.79 -1.47
C PHE A 362 11.74 25.94 -1.11
N LYS A 363 12.40 26.86 -1.80
CA LYS A 363 13.83 27.17 -1.59
C LYS A 363 14.07 28.02 -0.38
#